data_20ff46b2bf11da7fa86f8973283ba236
#
_entry.id   20ff46b2bf11da7fa86f8973283ba236
#
_cell.length_a   1.000
_cell.length_b   1.000
_cell.length_c   1.000
_cell.angle_alpha   90.00
_cell.angle_beta   90.00
_cell.angle_gamma   90.00
#
_symmetry.space_group_name_H-M   'P 1'
#
loop_
_entity.id
_entity.type
_entity.pdbx_description
1 polymer ?
#
loop_
_entity_poly.entity_id
_entity_poly.type
_entity_poly.pdbx_seq_one_letter_code
_entity_poly.pdbx_strand_id
1 'polypeptide(L)'
;VSEQATTYFFSLAMAQVEYDMAKENVATTDTLYRTGQERHKIAAISQADLLTLKLDAINARNTLQNADIALKRAMFSLASYLNFDKNTEIRLRLPSRPHDMDIPVDQALTLARENNPKFLEVRQEVLEAEQQVDKTKKETLFNASLNASIGFNQVATQFKEVYKNPLQQDLVSISISIPLIDWGVRKGKYNIAKSNLNVTQISARQTDVTLEEDVIMTVGDFNVQQNLIASAEEALDIAI
;
A
#
# COMPACT_ATOMS: atom_id res chain seq x y z
N VAL A 1 -8.12 3.30 0.75
CA VAL A 1 -8.42 4.75 0.59
C VAL A 1 -7.95 5.53 1.81
N SER A 2 -8.36 5.19 3.03
CA SER A 2 -7.96 5.93 4.24
C SER A 2 -6.44 5.89 4.51
N GLU A 3 -5.79 4.75 4.37
CA GLU A 3 -4.33 4.61 4.56
C GLU A 3 -3.53 5.51 3.61
N GLN A 4 -3.87 5.52 2.33
CA GLN A 4 -3.22 6.39 1.35
C GLN A 4 -3.43 7.88 1.64
N ALA A 5 -4.65 8.26 2.03
CA ALA A 5 -4.95 9.64 2.42
C ALA A 5 -4.09 10.07 3.62
N THR A 6 -3.98 9.21 4.63
CA THR A 6 -3.15 9.44 5.82
C THR A 6 -1.67 9.57 5.45
N THR A 7 -1.17 8.72 4.57
CA THR A 7 0.21 8.77 4.07
C THR A 7 0.51 10.10 3.38
N TYR A 8 -0.36 10.54 2.44
CA TYR A 8 -0.17 11.84 1.77
C TYR A 8 -0.28 13.02 2.72
N PHE A 9 -1.20 12.95 3.69
CA PHE A 9 -1.35 13.99 4.71
C PHE A 9 -0.07 14.16 5.53
N PHE A 10 0.45 13.07 6.10
CA PHE A 10 1.66 13.14 6.92
C PHE A 10 2.93 13.42 6.10
N SER A 11 3.00 12.97 4.85
CA SER A 11 4.09 13.35 3.95
C SER A 11 4.12 14.88 3.71
N LEU A 12 2.97 15.50 3.53
CA LEU A 12 2.89 16.96 3.41
C LEU A 12 3.21 17.64 4.75
N ALA A 13 2.73 17.11 5.87
CA ALA A 13 3.00 17.63 7.19
C ALA A 13 4.52 17.67 7.49
N MET A 14 5.22 16.57 7.22
CA MET A 14 6.68 16.50 7.37
C MET A 14 7.40 17.49 6.45
N ALA A 15 7.04 17.53 5.17
CA ALA A 15 7.65 18.46 4.22
C ALA A 15 7.42 19.94 4.61
N GLN A 16 6.28 20.27 5.22
CA GLN A 16 5.99 21.61 5.74
C GLN A 16 6.90 21.96 6.92
N VAL A 17 7.08 21.04 7.87
CA VAL A 17 7.99 21.21 9.02
C VAL A 17 9.44 21.36 8.55
N GLU A 18 9.89 20.51 7.63
CA GLU A 18 11.25 20.58 7.07
C GLU A 18 11.51 21.90 6.36
N TYR A 19 10.52 22.41 5.61
CA TYR A 19 10.61 23.71 4.96
C TYR A 19 10.71 24.85 5.98
N ASP A 20 9.87 24.86 7.02
CA ASP A 20 9.88 25.90 8.05
C ASP A 20 11.21 25.88 8.82
N MET A 21 11.71 24.69 9.19
CA MET A 21 13.04 24.53 9.83
C MET A 21 14.19 25.00 8.93
N ALA A 22 14.18 24.63 7.64
CA ALA A 22 15.20 25.08 6.69
C ALA A 22 15.19 26.60 6.51
N LYS A 23 14.01 27.22 6.53
CA LYS A 23 13.85 28.68 6.47
C LYS A 23 14.44 29.39 7.69
N GLU A 24 14.22 28.87 8.89
CA GLU A 24 14.81 29.37 10.12
C GLU A 24 16.33 29.20 10.13
N ASN A 25 16.81 28.05 9.66
CA ASN A 25 18.25 27.79 9.54
C ASN A 25 18.94 28.78 8.59
N VAL A 26 18.32 29.13 7.46
CA VAL A 26 18.84 30.18 6.57
C VAL A 26 18.93 31.53 7.30
N ALA A 27 17.90 31.92 8.04
CA ALA A 27 17.89 33.19 8.77
C ALA A 27 19.01 33.23 9.83
N THR A 28 19.24 32.12 10.53
CA THR A 28 20.29 31.96 11.54
C THR A 28 21.68 32.01 10.89
N THR A 29 21.93 31.21 9.86
CA THR A 29 23.24 31.14 9.20
C THR A 29 23.59 32.42 8.46
N ASP A 30 22.64 33.09 7.85
CA ASP A 30 22.86 34.41 7.25
C ASP A 30 23.22 35.48 8.30
N THR A 31 22.62 35.42 9.49
CA THR A 31 22.95 36.30 10.61
C THR A 31 24.36 36.00 11.13
N LEU A 32 24.71 34.73 11.31
CA LEU A 32 26.05 34.32 11.72
C LEU A 32 27.11 34.75 10.71
N TYR A 33 26.87 34.57 9.42
CA TYR A 33 27.78 34.98 8.38
C TYR A 33 27.99 36.52 8.38
N ARG A 34 26.90 37.30 8.47
CA ARG A 34 26.99 38.76 8.58
C ARG A 34 27.75 39.23 9.82
N THR A 35 27.47 38.63 10.98
CA THR A 35 28.23 38.88 12.22
C THR A 35 29.69 38.51 12.06
N GLY A 36 29.97 37.36 11.41
CA GLY A 36 31.33 36.92 11.06
C GLY A 36 32.06 37.93 10.18
N GLN A 37 31.41 38.52 9.19
CA GLN A 37 32.01 39.57 8.36
C GLN A 37 32.43 40.78 9.18
N GLU A 38 31.60 41.27 10.11
CA GLU A 38 31.97 42.38 11.00
C GLU A 38 33.11 42.03 11.93
N ARG A 39 33.11 40.81 12.52
CA ARG A 39 34.23 40.32 13.39
C ARG A 39 35.53 40.17 12.61
N HIS A 40 35.48 39.74 11.36
CA HIS A 40 36.68 39.62 10.52
C HIS A 40 37.31 40.99 10.20
N LYS A 41 36.48 42.04 9.97
CA LYS A 41 36.97 43.41 9.73
C LYS A 41 37.80 43.94 10.88
N ILE A 42 37.54 43.53 12.10
CA ILE A 42 38.30 43.89 13.31
C ILE A 42 39.33 42.83 13.72
N ALA A 43 39.63 41.92 12.79
CA ALA A 43 40.57 40.79 13.01
C ALA A 43 40.21 39.85 14.22
N ALA A 44 38.94 39.80 14.62
CA ALA A 44 38.45 38.96 15.72
C ALA A 44 38.20 37.50 15.33
N ILE A 45 38.10 37.20 14.01
CA ILE A 45 38.05 35.84 13.47
C ILE A 45 38.97 35.69 12.26
N SER A 46 39.39 34.48 11.96
CA SER A 46 40.25 34.18 10.82
C SER A 46 39.47 34.22 9.48
N GLN A 47 40.21 34.35 8.38
CA GLN A 47 39.63 34.18 7.04
C GLN A 47 39.02 32.80 6.82
N ALA A 48 39.64 31.77 7.40
CA ALA A 48 39.13 30.39 7.33
C ALA A 48 37.76 30.25 8.02
N ASP A 49 37.60 30.83 9.22
CA ASP A 49 36.35 30.82 9.96
C ASP A 49 35.23 31.57 9.16
N LEU A 50 35.58 32.73 8.56
CA LEU A 50 34.63 33.48 7.74
C LEU A 50 34.18 32.68 6.51
N LEU A 51 35.08 31.95 5.85
CA LEU A 51 34.77 31.10 4.71
C LEU A 51 33.87 29.90 5.12
N THR A 52 34.07 29.36 6.32
CA THR A 52 33.21 28.30 6.89
C THR A 52 31.80 28.85 7.09
N LEU A 53 31.63 30.00 7.75
CA LEU A 53 30.31 30.60 7.93
C LEU A 53 29.62 30.92 6.59
N LYS A 54 30.39 31.33 5.57
CA LYS A 54 29.86 31.56 4.22
C LYS A 54 29.37 30.25 3.58
N LEU A 55 30.13 29.18 3.73
CA LEU A 55 29.77 27.85 3.22
C LEU A 55 28.50 27.34 3.89
N ASP A 56 28.40 27.49 5.22
CA ASP A 56 27.21 27.10 5.98
C ASP A 56 25.96 27.87 5.50
N ALA A 57 26.05 29.16 5.26
CA ALA A 57 24.96 29.96 4.71
C ALA A 57 24.55 29.52 3.29
N ILE A 58 25.54 29.15 2.45
CA ILE A 58 25.26 28.59 1.11
C ILE A 58 24.55 27.23 1.21
N ASN A 59 25.04 26.36 2.08
CA ASN A 59 24.47 25.03 2.29
C ASN A 59 23.02 25.12 2.84
N ALA A 60 22.78 26.03 3.79
CA ALA A 60 21.45 26.28 4.33
C ALA A 60 20.45 26.73 3.22
N ARG A 61 20.88 27.62 2.32
CA ARG A 61 20.04 28.06 1.19
C ARG A 61 19.74 26.91 0.22
N ASN A 62 20.73 26.06 -0.07
CA ASN A 62 20.53 24.88 -0.90
C ASN A 62 19.52 23.91 -0.25
N THR A 63 19.64 23.71 1.06
CA THR A 63 18.69 22.88 1.83
C THR A 63 17.28 23.46 1.76
N LEU A 64 17.12 24.77 1.90
CA LEU A 64 15.81 25.43 1.76
C LEU A 64 15.21 25.23 0.37
N GLN A 65 16.02 25.34 -0.69
CA GLN A 65 15.54 25.09 -2.05
C GLN A 65 15.05 23.65 -2.23
N ASN A 66 15.77 22.69 -1.69
CA ASN A 66 15.37 21.28 -1.74
C ASN A 66 14.09 21.04 -0.94
N ALA A 67 13.96 21.63 0.25
CA ALA A 67 12.76 21.56 1.07
C ALA A 67 11.53 22.21 0.38
N ASP A 68 11.72 23.33 -0.32
CA ASP A 68 10.66 23.99 -1.12
C ASP A 68 10.15 23.06 -2.23
N ILE A 69 11.06 22.40 -2.94
CA ILE A 69 10.70 21.42 -3.98
C ILE A 69 9.95 20.22 -3.37
N ALA A 70 10.43 19.71 -2.23
CA ALA A 70 9.79 18.60 -1.53
C ALA A 70 8.37 18.97 -1.06
N LEU A 71 8.21 20.16 -0.48
CA LEU A 71 6.92 20.70 -0.06
C LEU A 71 5.94 20.82 -1.23
N LYS A 72 6.37 21.41 -2.36
CA LYS A 72 5.54 21.52 -3.57
C LYS A 72 5.12 20.16 -4.11
N ARG A 73 6.04 19.18 -4.10
CA ARG A 73 5.75 17.80 -4.53
C ARG A 73 4.72 17.14 -3.62
N ALA A 74 4.87 17.27 -2.31
CA ALA A 74 3.93 16.70 -1.35
C ALA A 74 2.54 17.35 -1.43
N MET A 75 2.47 18.70 -1.60
CA MET A 75 1.21 19.40 -1.86
C MET A 75 0.52 18.91 -3.12
N PHE A 76 1.27 18.77 -4.22
CA PHE A 76 0.74 18.27 -5.48
C PHE A 76 0.18 16.84 -5.34
N SER A 77 0.89 15.97 -4.63
CA SER A 77 0.47 14.59 -4.40
C SER A 77 -0.85 14.53 -3.62
N LEU A 78 -0.97 15.31 -2.54
CA LEU A 78 -2.20 15.37 -1.75
C LEU A 78 -3.36 16.02 -2.53
N ALA A 79 -3.12 17.14 -3.23
CA ALA A 79 -4.11 17.81 -4.06
C ALA A 79 -4.64 16.89 -5.16
N SER A 80 -3.75 16.17 -5.84
CA SER A 80 -4.10 15.20 -6.88
C SER A 80 -4.95 14.05 -6.32
N TYR A 81 -4.58 13.53 -5.15
CA TYR A 81 -5.33 12.47 -4.49
C TYR A 81 -6.74 12.90 -4.07
N LEU A 82 -6.87 14.15 -3.59
CA LEU A 82 -8.16 14.75 -3.20
C LEU A 82 -8.94 15.32 -4.39
N ASN A 83 -8.42 15.20 -5.60
CA ASN A 83 -9.00 15.77 -6.82
C ASN A 83 -9.21 17.30 -6.76
N PHE A 84 -8.30 17.98 -6.08
CA PHE A 84 -8.23 19.46 -6.08
C PHE A 84 -7.43 19.96 -7.29
N ASP A 85 -7.54 21.27 -7.58
CA ASP A 85 -6.70 21.90 -8.59
C ASP A 85 -5.22 21.74 -8.20
N LYS A 86 -4.37 21.48 -9.20
CA LYS A 86 -2.92 21.25 -9.02
C LYS A 86 -2.17 22.42 -8.43
N ASN A 87 -2.73 23.62 -8.53
CA ASN A 87 -2.15 24.87 -8.00
C ASN A 87 -2.75 25.27 -6.64
N THR A 88 -3.57 24.40 -6.02
CA THR A 88 -4.14 24.68 -4.71
C THR A 88 -3.05 24.68 -3.64
N GLU A 89 -2.85 25.82 -2.99
CA GLU A 89 -1.98 25.88 -1.81
C GLU A 89 -2.69 25.22 -0.63
N ILE A 90 -2.10 24.15 -0.14
CA ILE A 90 -2.58 23.42 1.02
C ILE A 90 -1.62 23.67 2.17
N ARG A 91 -2.12 24.28 3.24
CA ARG A 91 -1.38 24.41 4.48
C ARG A 91 -2.07 23.55 5.55
N LEU A 92 -1.33 22.61 6.10
CA LEU A 92 -1.84 21.72 7.14
C LEU A 92 -1.70 22.38 8.51
N ARG A 93 -2.71 22.19 9.34
CA ARG A 93 -2.59 22.40 10.77
C ARG A 93 -2.21 21.06 11.40
N LEU A 94 -1.03 21.00 11.99
CA LEU A 94 -0.56 19.79 12.65
C LEU A 94 -1.46 19.47 13.84
N PRO A 95 -1.82 18.19 14.04
CA PRO A 95 -2.55 17.78 15.22
C PRO A 95 -1.72 18.06 16.49
N SER A 96 -2.40 18.35 17.59
CA SER A 96 -1.76 18.36 18.89
C SER A 96 -1.20 16.96 19.21
N ARG A 97 -0.20 16.93 20.11
CA ARG A 97 0.38 15.66 20.57
C ARG A 97 -0.72 14.62 20.89
N PRO A 98 -0.65 13.41 20.33
CA PRO A 98 -1.54 12.33 20.72
C PRO A 98 -1.30 11.97 22.20
N HIS A 99 -2.34 11.50 22.89
CA HIS A 99 -2.16 10.94 24.22
C HIS A 99 -1.23 9.73 24.17
N ASP A 100 -0.43 9.55 25.21
CA ASP A 100 0.39 8.37 25.35
C ASP A 100 -0.50 7.12 25.31
N MET A 101 -0.23 6.23 24.41
CA MET A 101 -1.00 5.01 24.17
C MET A 101 -0.04 3.81 24.19
N ASP A 102 -0.14 2.99 25.21
CA ASP A 102 0.57 1.71 25.21
C ASP A 102 -0.29 0.65 24.51
N ILE A 103 0.24 0.05 23.47
CA ILE A 103 -0.44 -0.98 22.69
C ILE A 103 0.15 -2.33 23.08
N PRO A 104 -0.58 -3.19 23.81
CA PRO A 104 -0.13 -4.55 24.09
C PRO A 104 -0.08 -5.38 22.79
N VAL A 105 1.05 -6.01 22.54
CA VAL A 105 1.28 -6.83 21.32
C VAL A 105 0.23 -7.94 21.17
N ASP A 106 -0.11 -8.63 22.25
CA ASP A 106 -1.09 -9.73 22.22
C ASP A 106 -2.50 -9.25 21.80
N GLN A 107 -2.90 -8.07 22.27
CA GLN A 107 -4.18 -7.47 21.88
C GLN A 107 -4.15 -7.05 20.40
N ALA A 108 -3.05 -6.45 19.95
CA ALA A 108 -2.88 -6.06 18.56
C ALA A 108 -2.91 -7.28 17.62
N LEU A 109 -2.24 -8.36 17.98
CA LEU A 109 -2.27 -9.62 17.23
C LEU A 109 -3.69 -10.21 17.13
N THR A 110 -4.42 -10.22 18.24
CA THR A 110 -5.79 -10.73 18.26
C THR A 110 -6.70 -9.94 17.33
N LEU A 111 -6.66 -8.60 17.45
CA LEU A 111 -7.44 -7.71 16.60
C LEU A 111 -7.02 -7.77 15.12
N ALA A 112 -5.73 -7.94 14.85
CA ALA A 112 -5.23 -8.07 13.49
C ALA A 112 -5.74 -9.37 12.84
N ARG A 113 -5.69 -10.50 13.54
CA ARG A 113 -6.22 -11.77 13.03
C ARG A 113 -7.71 -11.73 12.72
N GLU A 114 -8.48 -10.94 13.49
CA GLU A 114 -9.93 -10.81 13.30
C GLU A 114 -10.31 -9.82 12.19
N ASN A 115 -9.55 -8.73 12.06
CA ASN A 115 -9.98 -7.59 11.25
C ASN A 115 -9.09 -7.30 10.04
N ASN A 116 -7.87 -7.84 9.96
CA ASN A 116 -6.99 -7.59 8.82
C ASN A 116 -7.40 -8.45 7.62
N PRO A 117 -7.77 -7.84 6.49
CA PRO A 117 -8.20 -8.56 5.28
C PRO A 117 -7.19 -9.61 4.81
N LYS A 118 -5.90 -9.39 5.02
CA LYS A 118 -4.86 -10.31 4.56
C LYS A 118 -4.93 -11.70 5.22
N PHE A 119 -5.27 -11.77 6.51
CA PHE A 119 -5.50 -13.07 7.17
C PHE A 119 -6.72 -13.79 6.58
N LEU A 120 -7.76 -13.04 6.19
CA LEU A 120 -8.93 -13.61 5.54
C LEU A 120 -8.63 -14.08 4.11
N GLU A 121 -7.82 -13.34 3.36
CA GLU A 121 -7.35 -13.72 2.01
C GLU A 121 -6.58 -15.05 2.05
N VAL A 122 -5.62 -15.18 2.97
CA VAL A 122 -4.85 -16.43 3.16
C VAL A 122 -5.76 -17.61 3.46
N ARG A 123 -6.76 -17.41 4.32
CA ARG A 123 -7.75 -18.45 4.63
C ARG A 123 -8.61 -18.81 3.41
N GLN A 124 -9.00 -17.82 2.62
CA GLN A 124 -9.75 -18.01 1.38
C GLN A 124 -8.97 -18.85 0.38
N GLU A 125 -7.67 -18.55 0.16
CA GLU A 125 -6.80 -19.33 -0.75
C GLU A 125 -6.75 -20.81 -0.38
N VAL A 126 -6.65 -21.13 0.92
CA VAL A 126 -6.66 -22.53 1.39
C VAL A 126 -8.01 -23.19 1.09
N LEU A 127 -9.12 -22.50 1.37
CA LEU A 127 -10.47 -23.02 1.10
C LEU A 127 -10.70 -23.25 -0.41
N GLU A 128 -10.20 -22.38 -1.26
CA GLU A 128 -10.28 -22.54 -2.72
C GLU A 128 -9.47 -23.75 -3.19
N ALA A 129 -8.27 -23.96 -2.63
CA ALA A 129 -7.47 -25.13 -2.92
C ALA A 129 -8.14 -26.44 -2.43
N GLU A 130 -8.78 -26.43 -1.28
CA GLU A 130 -9.59 -27.55 -0.77
C GLU A 130 -10.79 -27.85 -1.67
N GLN A 131 -11.50 -26.79 -2.08
CA GLN A 131 -12.61 -26.91 -3.04
C GLN A 131 -12.14 -27.53 -4.36
N GLN A 132 -10.96 -27.13 -4.85
CA GLN A 132 -10.40 -27.67 -6.09
C GLN A 132 -10.06 -29.16 -5.97
N VAL A 133 -9.57 -29.63 -4.81
CA VAL A 133 -9.35 -31.07 -4.54
C VAL A 133 -10.68 -31.81 -4.56
N ASP A 134 -11.71 -31.32 -3.87
CA ASP A 134 -13.03 -31.94 -3.82
C ASP A 134 -13.69 -31.98 -5.20
N LYS A 135 -13.63 -30.87 -5.95
CA LYS A 135 -14.10 -30.79 -7.34
C LYS A 135 -13.42 -31.82 -8.22
N THR A 136 -12.09 -31.86 -8.20
CA THR A 136 -11.32 -32.82 -9.01
C THR A 136 -11.64 -34.24 -8.64
N LYS A 137 -11.82 -34.54 -7.34
CA LYS A 137 -12.25 -35.87 -6.88
C LYS A 137 -13.63 -36.24 -7.43
N LYS A 138 -14.59 -35.35 -7.38
CA LYS A 138 -15.96 -35.58 -7.91
C LYS A 138 -15.98 -35.76 -9.42
N GLU A 139 -15.21 -34.98 -10.15
CA GLU A 139 -15.04 -35.07 -11.60
C GLU A 139 -14.39 -36.39 -12.05
N THR A 140 -13.75 -37.13 -11.14
CA THR A 140 -13.24 -38.47 -11.48
C THR A 140 -14.33 -39.51 -11.65
N LEU A 141 -15.54 -39.29 -11.15
CA LEU A 141 -16.63 -40.27 -11.19
C LEU A 141 -17.40 -40.20 -12.50
N PHE A 142 -18.03 -39.09 -12.78
CA PHE A 142 -18.79 -38.84 -14.02
C PHE A 142 -18.93 -37.35 -14.25
N ASN A 143 -19.20 -36.97 -15.50
CA ASN A 143 -19.59 -35.61 -15.86
C ASN A 143 -21.00 -35.59 -16.42
N ALA A 144 -21.85 -34.72 -15.89
CA ALA A 144 -23.16 -34.44 -16.43
C ALA A 144 -23.20 -33.00 -16.93
N SER A 145 -23.68 -32.80 -18.14
CA SER A 145 -23.87 -31.46 -18.70
C SER A 145 -25.29 -31.29 -19.21
N LEU A 146 -25.89 -30.15 -18.91
CA LEU A 146 -27.16 -29.67 -19.44
C LEU A 146 -26.87 -28.48 -20.35
N ASN A 147 -27.23 -28.61 -21.61
CA ASN A 147 -27.12 -27.54 -22.58
C ASN A 147 -28.51 -27.16 -23.07
N ALA A 148 -28.84 -25.89 -22.98
CA ALA A 148 -30.04 -25.32 -23.56
C ALA A 148 -29.64 -24.23 -24.58
N SER A 149 -30.14 -24.32 -25.78
CA SER A 149 -29.89 -23.29 -26.81
C SER A 149 -31.20 -22.90 -27.47
N ILE A 150 -31.34 -21.61 -27.68
CA ILE A 150 -32.44 -21.01 -28.44
C ILE A 150 -31.80 -20.44 -29.70
N GLY A 151 -32.23 -20.93 -30.84
CA GLY A 151 -31.74 -20.49 -32.14
C GLY A 151 -32.87 -20.03 -33.04
N PHE A 152 -32.54 -19.27 -34.05
CA PHE A 152 -33.47 -18.92 -35.13
C PHE A 152 -32.82 -19.39 -36.43
N ASN A 153 -33.56 -20.18 -37.19
CA ASN A 153 -33.09 -20.72 -38.46
C ASN A 153 -34.08 -20.35 -39.58
N GLN A 154 -33.57 -19.94 -40.73
CA GLN A 154 -34.37 -19.65 -41.88
C GLN A 154 -33.61 -20.01 -43.16
N VAL A 155 -34.28 -20.68 -44.07
CA VAL A 155 -33.81 -20.93 -45.43
C VAL A 155 -34.73 -20.19 -46.40
N ALA A 156 -34.16 -19.34 -47.23
CA ALA A 156 -34.93 -18.58 -48.24
C ALA A 156 -34.16 -18.56 -49.55
N THR A 157 -34.88 -18.53 -50.67
CA THR A 157 -34.34 -18.44 -52.02
C THR A 157 -33.88 -17.03 -52.39
N GLN A 158 -34.37 -16.00 -51.66
CA GLN A 158 -34.03 -14.60 -51.89
C GLN A 158 -33.52 -13.98 -50.58
N PHE A 159 -32.47 -13.15 -50.66
CA PHE A 159 -31.82 -12.53 -49.50
C PHE A 159 -32.79 -11.69 -48.63
N LYS A 160 -33.75 -11.00 -49.23
CA LYS A 160 -34.75 -10.21 -48.51
C LYS A 160 -35.74 -11.03 -47.67
N GLU A 161 -35.83 -12.33 -47.91
CA GLU A 161 -36.75 -13.23 -47.21
C GLU A 161 -36.10 -13.94 -46.03
N VAL A 162 -34.76 -13.92 -45.95
CA VAL A 162 -33.99 -14.56 -44.87
C VAL A 162 -34.35 -13.99 -43.47
N TYR A 163 -34.83 -12.75 -43.41
CA TYR A 163 -35.16 -12.09 -42.15
C TYR A 163 -36.68 -12.00 -41.87
N LYS A 164 -37.51 -12.57 -42.73
CA LYS A 164 -38.97 -12.42 -42.66
C LYS A 164 -39.59 -13.57 -41.91
N ASN A 165 -39.57 -14.09 -41.02
CA ASN A 165 -40.21 -15.20 -40.27
C ASN A 165 -39.20 -16.31 -39.91
N PRO A 166 -38.21 -15.97 -39.09
CA PRO A 166 -37.27 -16.98 -38.63
C PRO A 166 -37.98 -18.06 -37.81
N LEU A 167 -37.69 -19.32 -38.12
CA LEU A 167 -38.15 -20.47 -37.37
C LEU A 167 -37.35 -20.58 -36.05
N GLN A 168 -38.03 -20.52 -34.93
CA GLN A 168 -37.43 -20.73 -33.63
C GLN A 168 -37.09 -22.22 -33.48
N GLN A 169 -35.87 -22.47 -33.07
CA GLN A 169 -35.37 -23.82 -32.81
C GLN A 169 -34.84 -23.87 -31.37
N ASP A 170 -35.56 -24.52 -30.50
CA ASP A 170 -35.19 -24.71 -29.11
C ASP A 170 -34.60 -26.12 -28.96
N LEU A 171 -33.40 -26.20 -28.42
CA LEU A 171 -32.72 -27.46 -28.17
C LEU A 171 -32.32 -27.57 -26.70
N VAL A 172 -32.77 -28.61 -26.04
CA VAL A 172 -32.30 -28.98 -24.70
C VAL A 172 -31.63 -30.35 -24.77
N SER A 173 -30.40 -30.44 -24.38
CA SER A 173 -29.65 -31.70 -24.34
C SER A 173 -29.04 -31.98 -22.95
N ILE A 174 -29.19 -33.18 -22.50
CA ILE A 174 -28.55 -33.70 -21.28
C ILE A 174 -27.54 -34.74 -21.71
N SER A 175 -26.28 -34.56 -21.32
CA SER A 175 -25.20 -35.50 -21.62
C SER A 175 -24.59 -36.01 -20.32
N ILE A 176 -24.44 -37.33 -20.19
CA ILE A 176 -23.72 -37.96 -19.08
C ILE A 176 -22.53 -38.70 -19.67
N SER A 177 -21.33 -38.36 -19.20
CA SER A 177 -20.07 -38.98 -19.65
C SER A 177 -19.45 -39.74 -18.48
N ILE A 178 -19.30 -41.04 -18.62
CA ILE A 178 -18.64 -41.91 -17.66
C ILE A 178 -17.37 -42.45 -18.34
N PRO A 179 -16.22 -42.00 -17.95
CA PRO A 179 -14.96 -42.49 -18.53
C PRO A 179 -14.60 -43.86 -17.93
N LEU A 180 -14.55 -44.89 -18.79
CA LEU A 180 -14.26 -46.25 -18.38
C LEU A 180 -12.75 -46.50 -18.25
N ILE A 181 -11.93 -45.97 -19.13
CA ILE A 181 -10.47 -46.10 -19.13
C ILE A 181 -9.89 -44.73 -19.47
N ASP A 182 -8.96 -44.23 -18.65
CA ASP A 182 -8.31 -42.93 -18.84
C ASP A 182 -6.77 -42.96 -18.63
N TRP A 183 -6.21 -44.17 -18.57
CA TRP A 183 -4.76 -44.37 -18.40
C TRP A 183 -4.14 -43.66 -17.18
N GLY A 184 -4.95 -43.38 -16.18
CA GLY A 184 -4.51 -42.74 -14.93
C GLY A 184 -4.50 -41.18 -14.98
N VAL A 185 -5.01 -40.56 -16.03
CA VAL A 185 -5.06 -39.09 -16.18
C VAL A 185 -5.82 -38.45 -15.02
N ARG A 186 -6.98 -39.00 -14.62
CA ARG A 186 -7.80 -38.47 -13.51
C ARG A 186 -7.11 -38.62 -12.17
N LYS A 187 -6.49 -39.77 -11.90
CA LYS A 187 -5.67 -40.00 -10.69
C LYS A 187 -4.51 -38.99 -10.65
N GLY A 188 -3.87 -38.73 -11.79
CA GLY A 188 -2.84 -37.69 -11.93
C GLY A 188 -3.36 -36.30 -11.58
N LYS A 189 -4.50 -35.91 -12.15
CA LYS A 189 -5.13 -34.61 -11.85
C LYS A 189 -5.47 -34.45 -10.36
N TYR A 190 -6.05 -35.48 -9.74
CA TYR A 190 -6.35 -35.47 -8.31
C TYR A 190 -5.07 -35.34 -7.46
N ASN A 191 -4.01 -36.06 -7.80
CA ASN A 191 -2.74 -35.97 -7.10
C ASN A 191 -2.11 -34.56 -7.25
N ILE A 192 -2.22 -33.94 -8.43
CA ILE A 192 -1.77 -32.55 -8.67
C ILE A 192 -2.58 -31.60 -7.78
N ALA A 193 -3.91 -31.71 -7.76
CA ALA A 193 -4.76 -30.85 -6.92
C ALA A 193 -4.39 -31.01 -5.42
N LYS A 194 -4.16 -32.23 -4.95
CA LYS A 194 -3.73 -32.51 -3.59
C LYS A 194 -2.33 -31.92 -3.28
N SER A 195 -1.40 -32.02 -4.20
CA SER A 195 -0.08 -31.43 -4.05
C SER A 195 -0.15 -29.89 -4.02
N ASN A 196 -0.98 -29.30 -4.87
CA ASN A 196 -1.22 -27.85 -4.85
C ASN A 196 -1.84 -27.40 -3.53
N LEU A 197 -2.82 -28.11 -2.99
CA LEU A 197 -3.35 -27.81 -1.65
C LEU A 197 -2.26 -27.82 -0.59
N ASN A 198 -1.37 -28.82 -0.60
CA ASN A 198 -0.27 -28.88 0.36
C ASN A 198 0.68 -27.67 0.21
N VAL A 199 1.02 -27.28 -1.02
CA VAL A 199 1.82 -26.07 -1.29
C VAL A 199 1.11 -24.83 -0.78
N THR A 200 -0.19 -24.66 -1.08
CA THR A 200 -0.99 -23.53 -0.60
C THR A 200 -1.03 -23.47 0.93
N GLN A 201 -1.22 -24.60 1.60
CA GLN A 201 -1.21 -24.66 3.07
C GLN A 201 0.13 -24.29 3.68
N ILE A 202 1.25 -24.67 3.05
CA ILE A 202 2.59 -24.29 3.51
C ILE A 202 2.80 -22.78 3.29
N SER A 203 2.46 -22.27 2.11
CA SER A 203 2.52 -20.83 1.80
C SER A 203 1.65 -20.01 2.75
N ALA A 204 0.44 -20.47 3.04
CA ALA A 204 -0.47 -19.84 3.98
C ALA A 204 0.15 -19.70 5.38
N ARG A 205 0.74 -20.78 5.90
CA ARG A 205 1.43 -20.74 7.21
C ARG A 205 2.61 -19.76 7.20
N GLN A 206 3.37 -19.73 6.11
CA GLN A 206 4.49 -18.78 5.99
C GLN A 206 3.98 -17.34 5.98
N THR A 207 2.91 -17.07 5.24
CA THR A 207 2.29 -15.74 5.19
C THR A 207 1.71 -15.34 6.55
N ASP A 208 1.06 -16.25 7.27
CA ASP A 208 0.56 -15.98 8.62
C ASP A 208 1.69 -15.56 9.56
N VAL A 209 2.82 -16.28 9.56
CA VAL A 209 4.00 -15.91 10.37
C VAL A 209 4.50 -14.52 10.00
N THR A 210 4.64 -14.21 8.71
CA THR A 210 5.10 -12.90 8.26
C THR A 210 4.14 -11.78 8.69
N LEU A 211 2.82 -12.01 8.57
CA LEU A 211 1.82 -11.04 9.01
C LEU A 211 1.85 -10.81 10.54
N GLU A 212 2.10 -11.86 11.32
CA GLU A 212 2.29 -11.73 12.76
C GLU A 212 3.56 -10.93 13.12
N GLU A 213 4.67 -11.22 12.43
CA GLU A 213 5.92 -10.45 12.56
C GLU A 213 5.70 -8.98 12.21
N ASP A 214 5.00 -8.67 11.12
CA ASP A 214 4.69 -7.30 10.71
C ASP A 214 3.88 -6.55 11.79
N VAL A 215 2.91 -7.22 12.41
CA VAL A 215 2.12 -6.62 13.52
C VAL A 215 3.01 -6.35 14.73
N ILE A 216 3.84 -7.32 15.13
CA ILE A 216 4.74 -7.17 16.27
C ILE A 216 5.72 -6.02 16.05
N MET A 217 6.34 -5.96 14.87
CA MET A 217 7.27 -4.89 14.51
C MET A 217 6.59 -3.53 14.49
N THR A 218 5.40 -3.43 13.87
CA THR A 218 4.64 -2.17 13.81
C THR A 218 4.28 -1.64 15.19
N VAL A 219 3.85 -2.52 16.10
CA VAL A 219 3.55 -2.14 17.49
C VAL A 219 4.83 -1.74 18.24
N GLY A 220 5.92 -2.49 18.03
CA GLY A 220 7.22 -2.15 18.60
C GLY A 220 7.72 -0.78 18.15
N ASP A 221 7.68 -0.51 16.85
CA ASP A 221 8.07 0.78 16.28
C ASP A 221 7.20 1.93 16.83
N PHE A 222 5.88 1.70 16.94
CA PHE A 222 4.98 2.69 17.51
C PHE A 222 5.36 3.05 18.96
N ASN A 223 5.58 2.05 19.82
CA ASN A 223 5.95 2.27 21.21
C ASN A 223 7.32 2.95 21.34
N VAL A 224 8.28 2.60 20.47
CA VAL A 224 9.59 3.28 20.40
C VAL A 224 9.44 4.74 19.99
N GLN A 225 8.59 5.05 19.00
CA GLN A 225 8.35 6.43 18.56
C GLN A 225 7.76 7.29 19.68
N GLN A 226 6.88 6.77 20.52
CA GLN A 226 6.37 7.50 21.68
C GLN A 226 7.47 7.84 22.68
N ASN A 227 8.37 6.89 22.98
CA ASN A 227 9.50 7.14 23.85
C ASN A 227 10.45 8.21 23.27
N LEU A 228 10.68 8.20 21.95
CA LEU A 228 11.49 9.20 21.26
C LEU A 228 10.87 10.60 21.33
N ILE A 229 9.55 10.72 21.26
CA ILE A 229 8.83 11.99 21.42
C ILE A 229 9.06 12.53 22.84
N ALA A 230 8.89 11.69 23.87
CA ALA A 230 9.11 12.08 25.26
C ALA A 230 10.57 12.53 25.50
N SER A 231 11.55 11.80 24.95
CA SER A 231 12.98 12.16 25.04
C SER A 231 13.30 13.47 24.31
N ALA A 232 12.66 13.72 23.17
CA ALA A 232 12.86 14.97 22.42
C ALA A 232 12.27 16.19 23.16
N GLU A 233 11.15 16.02 23.87
CA GLU A 233 10.59 17.07 24.72
C GLU A 233 11.51 17.38 25.90
N GLU A 234 12.03 16.36 26.59
CA GLU A 234 12.99 16.55 27.68
C GLU A 234 14.26 17.26 27.16
N ALA A 235 14.76 16.86 25.99
CA ALA A 235 15.92 17.52 25.36
C ALA A 235 15.63 18.99 25.03
N LEU A 236 14.43 19.33 24.58
CA LEU A 236 14.03 20.70 24.32
C LEU A 236 13.97 21.53 25.59
N ASP A 237 13.40 21.00 26.68
CA ASP A 237 13.33 21.68 27.98
C ASP A 237 14.71 21.96 28.57
N ILE A 238 15.70 21.10 28.30
CA ILE A 238 17.09 21.31 28.74
C ILE A 238 17.79 22.39 27.88
N ALA A 239 17.40 22.55 26.63
CA ALA A 239 18.03 23.46 25.67
C ALA A 239 17.52 24.93 25.77
N ILE A 240 16.42 25.17 26.45
CA ILE A 240 15.81 26.48 26.69
C ILE A 240 16.27 27.05 28.02
#